data_aefd48dcb4c699ffc329b13d977403d8
#
_entry.id   aefd48dcb4c699ffc329b13d977403d8
#
_cell.length_a   1.000
_cell.length_b   1.000
_cell.length_c   1.000
_cell.angle_alpha   90.00
_cell.angle_beta   90.00
_cell.angle_gamma   90.00
#
_symmetry.space_group_name_H-M   'P 1'
#
loop_
_entity.id
_entity.type
_entity.pdbx_description
1 polymer ?
#
loop_
_entity_poly.entity_id
_entity_poly.type
_entity_poly.pdbx_seq_one_letter_code
_entity_poly.pdbx_strand_id
1 'polypeptide(L)'
;MDRLFIEGALFAVALPLIFVGAESVQQIATRLRRRARSRCIADIIRLLLLPDEPDEDSVFALQRIYSRRTLIDALCYISAHIYGEEHIRIASIVEICAIEHKLLCSAKRRFGIRRDSKLAILAQIPVTTSCFDDLEYFIDRRDSTYAVIAILASHPERAIRYCTRLRRELSHYEVAIIAEILRIHGAPVAYTPLLQSENENLQLIGIYIVEQLSMVDAEPLLHSLLSSPNLAVATHALRALCTIHGELPPHSIAALMARMTPSQRDSFVRHAIQSCYTPRSCSFTLNAEEQHYFTAKINSYKCRILCN
;
A
#
# COMPACT_ATOMS: atom_id res chain seq x y z
N MET A 1 -5.25 0.95 61.50
CA MET A 1 -4.46 1.47 60.38
C MET A 1 -3.63 0.43 59.66
N ASP A 2 -3.23 -0.67 60.31
CA ASP A 2 -2.31 -1.67 59.75
C ASP A 2 -2.89 -2.56 58.62
N ARG A 3 -4.20 -2.83 58.60
CA ARG A 3 -4.81 -3.63 57.52
C ARG A 3 -4.77 -2.95 56.14
N LEU A 4 -5.07 -1.68 56.10
CA LEU A 4 -5.02 -0.93 54.81
C LEU A 4 -3.58 -0.80 54.26
N PHE A 5 -2.58 -0.77 55.14
CA PHE A 5 -1.17 -0.72 54.74
C PHE A 5 -0.71 -2.08 54.17
N ILE A 6 -1.14 -3.19 54.77
CA ILE A 6 -0.81 -4.54 54.32
C ILE A 6 -1.49 -4.86 52.99
N GLU A 7 -2.77 -4.45 52.81
CA GLU A 7 -3.49 -4.62 51.55
C GLU A 7 -2.88 -3.77 50.42
N GLY A 8 -2.47 -2.53 50.70
CA GLY A 8 -1.77 -1.66 49.75
C GLY A 8 -0.40 -2.21 49.33
N ALA A 9 0.37 -2.77 50.29
CA ALA A 9 1.65 -3.39 50.01
C ALA A 9 1.51 -4.69 49.16
N LEU A 10 0.52 -5.50 49.46
CA LEU A 10 0.18 -6.70 48.65
C LEU A 10 -0.21 -6.36 47.20
N PHE A 11 -1.03 -5.29 47.04
CA PHE A 11 -1.38 -4.81 45.67
C PHE A 11 -0.16 -4.27 44.90
N ALA A 12 0.72 -3.55 45.59
CA ALA A 12 1.93 -2.97 44.98
C ALA A 12 2.93 -4.02 44.50
N VAL A 13 2.95 -5.23 45.10
CA VAL A 13 3.80 -6.34 44.69
C VAL A 13 3.07 -7.27 43.70
N ALA A 14 1.78 -7.49 43.86
CA ALA A 14 1.01 -8.38 42.98
C ALA A 14 0.83 -7.81 41.57
N LEU A 15 0.60 -6.50 41.41
CA LEU A 15 0.42 -5.86 40.12
C LEU A 15 1.64 -6.01 39.20
N PRO A 16 2.89 -5.71 39.60
CA PRO A 16 4.07 -5.92 38.77
C PRO A 16 4.28 -7.41 38.41
N LEU A 17 4.02 -8.34 39.33
CA LEU A 17 4.15 -9.77 39.07
C LEU A 17 3.15 -10.28 38.03
N ILE A 18 1.90 -9.77 38.07
CA ILE A 18 0.88 -10.08 37.05
C ILE A 18 1.32 -9.50 35.70
N PHE A 19 1.86 -8.28 35.68
CA PHE A 19 2.32 -7.63 34.45
C PHE A 19 3.52 -8.38 33.82
N VAL A 20 4.53 -8.74 34.61
CA VAL A 20 5.69 -9.53 34.14
C VAL A 20 5.25 -10.93 33.68
N GLY A 21 4.30 -11.54 34.39
CA GLY A 21 3.71 -12.81 33.99
C GLY A 21 2.97 -12.71 32.66
N ALA A 22 2.16 -11.66 32.46
CA ALA A 22 1.43 -11.41 31.24
C ALA A 22 2.36 -11.14 30.03
N GLU A 23 3.42 -10.34 30.22
CA GLU A 23 4.44 -10.11 29.17
C GLU A 23 5.19 -11.40 28.81
N SER A 24 5.57 -12.20 29.80
CA SER A 24 6.24 -13.47 29.53
C SER A 24 5.38 -14.44 28.73
N VAL A 25 4.09 -14.56 29.07
CA VAL A 25 3.12 -15.37 28.33
C VAL A 25 2.93 -14.83 26.91
N GLN A 26 2.84 -13.52 26.75
CA GLN A 26 2.72 -12.89 25.43
C GLN A 26 3.96 -13.12 24.57
N GLN A 27 5.15 -13.04 25.14
CA GLN A 27 6.42 -13.34 24.43
C GLN A 27 6.49 -14.80 24.00
N ILE A 28 6.13 -15.73 24.88
CA ILE A 28 6.10 -17.18 24.56
C ILE A 28 5.08 -17.44 23.45
N ALA A 29 3.86 -16.91 23.57
CA ALA A 29 2.83 -17.04 22.54
C ALA A 29 3.29 -16.47 21.19
N THR A 30 3.98 -15.34 21.20
CA THR A 30 4.52 -14.73 19.98
C THR A 30 5.62 -15.60 19.34
N ARG A 31 6.52 -16.17 20.15
CA ARG A 31 7.57 -17.10 19.67
C ARG A 31 6.97 -18.38 19.08
N LEU A 32 5.96 -18.94 19.74
CA LEU A 32 5.25 -20.13 19.25
C LEU A 32 4.53 -19.85 17.92
N ARG A 33 3.85 -18.70 17.81
CA ARG A 33 3.21 -18.28 16.54
C ARG A 33 4.23 -18.09 15.42
N ARG A 34 5.36 -17.45 15.68
CA ARG A 34 6.44 -17.30 14.68
C ARG A 34 6.98 -18.65 14.23
N ARG A 35 7.23 -19.58 15.15
CA ARG A 35 7.68 -20.95 14.81
C ARG A 35 6.64 -21.71 13.99
N ALA A 36 5.37 -21.65 14.38
CA ALA A 36 4.28 -22.27 13.64
C ALA A 36 4.16 -21.71 12.22
N ARG A 37 4.24 -20.36 12.07
CA ARG A 37 4.25 -19.71 10.76
C ARG A 37 5.43 -20.16 9.90
N SER A 38 6.66 -20.18 10.44
CA SER A 38 7.85 -20.59 9.68
C SER A 38 7.75 -22.05 9.21
N ARG A 39 7.21 -22.96 10.04
CA ARG A 39 6.96 -24.34 9.64
C ARG A 39 5.89 -24.43 8.54
N CYS A 40 4.79 -23.71 8.70
CA CYS A 40 3.73 -23.64 7.70
C CYS A 40 4.25 -23.13 6.35
N ILE A 41 5.09 -22.08 6.35
CA ILE A 41 5.75 -21.56 5.14
C ILE A 41 6.61 -22.65 4.49
N ALA A 42 7.41 -23.37 5.27
CA ALA A 42 8.27 -24.43 4.75
C ALA A 42 7.46 -25.58 4.14
N ASP A 43 6.34 -25.97 4.75
CA ASP A 43 5.50 -27.04 4.26
C ASP A 43 4.73 -26.64 3.00
N ILE A 44 4.26 -25.39 2.92
CA ILE A 44 3.65 -24.84 1.69
C ILE A 44 4.70 -24.78 0.56
N ILE A 45 5.92 -24.29 0.85
CA ILE A 45 6.99 -24.24 -0.17
C ILE A 45 7.32 -25.65 -0.67
N ARG A 46 7.39 -26.65 0.22
CA ARG A 46 7.59 -28.04 -0.21
C ARG A 46 6.50 -28.53 -1.14
N LEU A 47 5.24 -28.18 -0.87
CA LEU A 47 4.11 -28.51 -1.70
C LEU A 47 4.18 -27.81 -3.07
N LEU A 48 4.61 -26.54 -3.10
CA LEU A 48 4.79 -25.80 -4.36
C LEU A 48 5.96 -26.30 -5.21
N LEU A 49 6.98 -26.93 -4.61
CA LEU A 49 8.14 -27.49 -5.31
C LEU A 49 7.86 -28.87 -5.91
N LEU A 50 6.74 -29.52 -5.61
CA LEU A 50 6.36 -30.76 -6.27
C LEU A 50 6.06 -30.49 -7.74
N PRO A 51 6.34 -31.44 -8.65
CA PRO A 51 6.10 -31.24 -10.10
C PRO A 51 4.62 -31.13 -10.43
N ASP A 52 3.77 -31.82 -9.67
CA ASP A 52 2.32 -31.85 -9.87
C ASP A 52 1.63 -30.68 -9.16
N GLU A 53 0.41 -30.37 -9.60
CA GLU A 53 -0.44 -29.39 -8.90
C GLU A 53 -0.76 -29.87 -7.49
N PRO A 54 -0.92 -28.94 -6.51
CA PRO A 54 -1.27 -29.28 -5.15
C PRO A 54 -2.56 -30.07 -5.08
N ASP A 55 -2.50 -31.32 -4.63
CA ASP A 55 -3.66 -32.18 -4.45
C ASP A 55 -4.47 -31.80 -3.21
N GLU A 56 -5.77 -32.08 -3.24
CA GLU A 56 -6.69 -31.72 -2.13
C GLU A 56 -6.27 -32.36 -0.80
N ASP A 57 -5.80 -33.61 -0.83
CA ASP A 57 -5.43 -34.34 0.40
C ASP A 57 -4.24 -33.70 1.10
N SER A 58 -3.22 -33.28 0.37
CA SER A 58 -2.05 -32.56 0.90
C SER A 58 -2.44 -31.21 1.47
N VAL A 59 -3.34 -30.47 0.80
CA VAL A 59 -3.83 -29.18 1.29
C VAL A 59 -4.71 -29.36 2.53
N PHE A 60 -5.58 -30.38 2.57
CA PHE A 60 -6.35 -30.69 3.79
C PHE A 60 -5.46 -31.14 4.95
N ALA A 61 -4.35 -31.81 4.68
CA ALA A 61 -3.36 -32.11 5.71
C ALA A 61 -2.79 -30.83 6.35
N LEU A 62 -2.47 -29.80 5.54
CA LEU A 62 -2.04 -28.49 6.06
C LEU A 62 -3.13 -27.85 6.95
N GLN A 63 -4.40 -27.94 6.55
CA GLN A 63 -5.52 -27.38 7.35
C GLN A 63 -5.72 -28.10 8.69
N ARG A 64 -5.36 -29.39 8.78
CA ARG A 64 -5.41 -30.16 10.05
C ARG A 64 -4.27 -29.79 11.00
N ILE A 65 -3.08 -29.50 10.44
CA ILE A 65 -1.87 -29.21 11.23
C ILE A 65 -1.85 -27.75 11.70
N TYR A 66 -2.26 -26.82 10.83
CA TYR A 66 -2.12 -25.38 11.07
C TYR A 66 -3.46 -24.69 11.30
N SER A 67 -3.47 -23.73 12.24
CA SER A 67 -4.63 -22.87 12.40
C SER A 67 -4.85 -22.06 11.12
N ARG A 68 -6.12 -21.78 10.80
CA ARG A 68 -6.48 -20.96 9.64
C ARG A 68 -5.75 -19.61 9.60
N ARG A 69 -5.55 -18.97 10.76
CA ARG A 69 -4.81 -17.71 10.84
C ARG A 69 -3.36 -17.91 10.45
N THR A 70 -2.70 -18.96 10.94
CA THR A 70 -1.31 -19.27 10.59
C THR A 70 -1.17 -19.54 9.09
N LEU A 71 -2.13 -20.26 8.50
CA LEU A 71 -2.15 -20.57 7.08
C LEU A 71 -2.31 -19.30 6.23
N ILE A 72 -3.25 -18.41 6.57
CA ILE A 72 -3.42 -17.12 5.90
C ILE A 72 -2.16 -16.28 6.02
N ASP A 73 -1.58 -16.14 7.22
CA ASP A 73 -0.36 -15.37 7.45
C ASP A 73 0.84 -15.92 6.66
N ALA A 74 0.90 -17.25 6.45
CA ALA A 74 1.92 -17.90 5.66
C ALA A 74 1.71 -17.66 4.16
N LEU A 75 0.47 -17.82 3.67
CA LEU A 75 0.13 -17.57 2.26
C LEU A 75 0.35 -16.12 1.85
N CYS A 76 -0.05 -15.14 2.67
CA CYS A 76 0.25 -13.72 2.43
C CYS A 76 1.76 -13.47 2.32
N TYR A 77 2.55 -14.12 3.19
CA TYR A 77 4.01 -13.98 3.13
C TYR A 77 4.58 -14.58 1.84
N ILE A 78 4.15 -15.75 1.46
CA ILE A 78 4.64 -16.44 0.27
C ILE A 78 4.23 -15.66 -0.99
N SER A 79 2.97 -15.25 -1.10
CA SER A 79 2.46 -14.49 -2.25
C SER A 79 3.17 -13.15 -2.45
N ALA A 80 3.68 -12.54 -1.38
CA ALA A 80 4.46 -11.31 -1.49
C ALA A 80 5.87 -11.50 -2.06
N HIS A 81 6.36 -12.76 -2.19
CA HIS A 81 7.74 -13.06 -2.59
C HIS A 81 7.83 -14.01 -3.77
N ILE A 82 6.72 -14.61 -4.20
CA ILE A 82 6.67 -15.59 -5.29
C ILE A 82 5.77 -15.04 -6.39
N TYR A 83 6.27 -15.12 -7.63
CA TYR A 83 5.61 -14.61 -8.82
C TYR A 83 5.64 -15.68 -9.93
N GLY A 84 4.85 -15.49 -10.99
CA GLY A 84 4.84 -16.40 -12.12
C GLY A 84 3.92 -17.61 -11.94
N GLU A 85 4.34 -18.77 -12.44
CA GLU A 85 3.52 -20.00 -12.43
C GLU A 85 3.21 -20.49 -11.01
N GLU A 86 4.15 -20.33 -10.08
CA GLU A 86 3.95 -20.70 -8.68
C GLU A 86 2.85 -19.87 -8.01
N HIS A 87 2.60 -18.65 -8.49
CA HIS A 87 1.50 -17.83 -8.00
C HIS A 87 0.13 -18.44 -8.34
N ILE A 88 0.02 -19.12 -9.49
CA ILE A 88 -1.19 -19.87 -9.89
C ILE A 88 -1.39 -21.07 -8.93
N ARG A 89 -0.32 -21.76 -8.58
CA ARG A 89 -0.37 -22.88 -7.62
C ARG A 89 -0.77 -22.43 -6.20
N ILE A 90 -0.36 -21.22 -5.80
CA ILE A 90 -0.84 -20.63 -4.55
C ILE A 90 -2.35 -20.35 -4.63
N ALA A 91 -2.86 -19.90 -5.79
CA ALA A 91 -4.29 -19.69 -5.98
C ALA A 91 -5.09 -20.98 -5.79
N SER A 92 -4.60 -22.11 -6.31
CA SER A 92 -5.22 -23.43 -6.10
C SER A 92 -5.27 -23.81 -4.61
N ILE A 93 -4.19 -23.59 -3.85
CA ILE A 93 -4.20 -23.82 -2.39
C ILE A 93 -5.23 -22.94 -1.69
N VAL A 94 -5.30 -21.65 -2.06
CA VAL A 94 -6.25 -20.68 -1.48
C VAL A 94 -7.69 -21.10 -1.75
N GLU A 95 -7.97 -21.57 -2.96
CA GLU A 95 -9.27 -22.07 -3.39
C GLU A 95 -9.69 -23.34 -2.63
N ILE A 96 -8.85 -24.39 -2.62
CA ILE A 96 -9.10 -25.65 -1.90
C ILE A 96 -9.35 -25.36 -0.41
N CYS A 97 -8.63 -24.42 0.19
CA CYS A 97 -8.84 -23.97 1.58
C CYS A 97 -10.13 -23.15 1.77
N ALA A 98 -10.80 -22.75 0.71
CA ALA A 98 -11.94 -21.83 0.70
C ALA A 98 -11.66 -20.54 1.52
N ILE A 99 -10.42 -20.03 1.46
CA ILE A 99 -9.99 -18.86 2.24
C ILE A 99 -10.68 -17.62 1.71
N GLU A 100 -10.72 -17.43 0.40
CA GLU A 100 -11.35 -16.30 -0.28
C GLU A 100 -12.81 -16.15 0.11
N HIS A 101 -13.59 -17.22 -0.10
CA HIS A 101 -15.02 -17.22 0.19
C HIS A 101 -15.31 -16.88 1.67
N LYS A 102 -14.53 -17.45 2.59
CA LYS A 102 -14.68 -17.17 4.03
C LYS A 102 -14.30 -15.75 4.40
N LEU A 103 -13.28 -15.16 3.76
CA LEU A 103 -12.89 -13.76 3.96
C LEU A 103 -13.95 -12.81 3.40
N LEU A 104 -14.47 -13.07 2.19
CA LEU A 104 -15.54 -12.30 1.56
C LEU A 104 -16.85 -12.35 2.37
N CYS A 105 -17.28 -13.53 2.78
CA CYS A 105 -18.44 -13.66 3.68
C CYS A 105 -18.23 -12.89 5.00
N SER A 106 -17.03 -12.92 5.55
CA SER A 106 -16.70 -12.14 6.75
C SER A 106 -16.71 -10.64 6.47
N ALA A 107 -16.21 -10.18 5.31
CA ALA A 107 -16.22 -8.79 4.91
C ALA A 107 -17.66 -8.27 4.67
N LYS A 108 -18.54 -9.06 4.04
CA LYS A 108 -19.97 -8.71 3.83
C LYS A 108 -20.71 -8.44 5.14
N ARG A 109 -20.37 -9.18 6.21
CA ARG A 109 -21.00 -9.06 7.53
C ARG A 109 -20.40 -7.97 8.42
N ARG A 110 -19.38 -7.24 7.96
CA ARG A 110 -18.64 -6.26 8.77
C ARG A 110 -18.66 -4.89 8.13
N PHE A 111 -18.34 -3.86 8.93
CA PHE A 111 -18.30 -2.46 8.50
C PHE A 111 -16.96 -1.83 8.85
N GLY A 112 -16.63 -0.76 8.12
CA GLY A 112 -15.43 0.07 8.34
C GLY A 112 -14.14 -0.75 8.38
N ILE A 113 -13.24 -0.41 9.28
CA ILE A 113 -11.88 -0.99 9.42
C ILE A 113 -11.89 -2.52 9.50
N ARG A 114 -12.90 -3.13 10.13
CA ARG A 114 -12.99 -4.59 10.25
C ARG A 114 -13.30 -5.27 8.92
N ARG A 115 -14.07 -4.64 8.05
CA ARG A 115 -14.31 -5.06 6.67
C ARG A 115 -13.03 -4.90 5.86
N ASP A 116 -12.46 -3.71 5.89
CA ASP A 116 -11.31 -3.33 5.09
C ASP A 116 -10.08 -4.19 5.44
N SER A 117 -9.92 -4.59 6.71
CA SER A 117 -8.88 -5.54 7.11
C SER A 117 -9.03 -6.92 6.46
N LYS A 118 -10.25 -7.37 6.11
CA LYS A 118 -10.46 -8.64 5.40
C LYS A 118 -10.16 -8.52 3.92
N LEU A 119 -10.55 -7.40 3.31
CA LEU A 119 -10.23 -7.10 1.93
C LEU A 119 -8.72 -6.84 1.75
N ALA A 120 -8.05 -6.21 2.71
CA ALA A 120 -6.60 -6.04 2.72
C ALA A 120 -5.83 -7.37 2.79
N ILE A 121 -6.37 -8.40 3.44
CA ILE A 121 -5.80 -9.75 3.41
C ILE A 121 -6.00 -10.38 2.02
N LEU A 122 -7.20 -10.23 1.43
CA LEU A 122 -7.46 -10.72 0.07
C LEU A 122 -6.56 -10.04 -0.97
N ALA A 123 -6.22 -8.77 -0.77
CA ALA A 123 -5.30 -8.03 -1.62
C ALA A 123 -3.83 -8.54 -1.56
N GLN A 124 -3.49 -9.43 -0.63
CA GLN A 124 -2.16 -10.00 -0.46
C GLN A 124 -2.05 -11.46 -0.92
N ILE A 125 -3.14 -12.07 -1.33
CA ILE A 125 -3.18 -13.45 -1.83
C ILE A 125 -3.82 -13.48 -3.22
N PRO A 126 -3.45 -14.43 -4.09
CA PRO A 126 -4.13 -14.58 -5.37
C PRO A 126 -5.59 -14.94 -5.16
N VAL A 127 -6.47 -14.33 -5.95
CA VAL A 127 -7.91 -14.57 -5.93
C VAL A 127 -8.37 -15.20 -7.22
N THR A 128 -9.32 -16.16 -7.11
CA THR A 128 -9.90 -16.81 -8.28
C THR A 128 -11.00 -15.96 -8.90
N THR A 129 -11.29 -16.21 -10.18
CA THR A 129 -12.35 -15.50 -10.90
C THR A 129 -13.74 -15.71 -10.32
N SER A 130 -13.96 -16.80 -9.59
CA SER A 130 -15.22 -17.10 -8.89
C SER A 130 -15.58 -16.06 -7.82
N CYS A 131 -14.59 -15.32 -7.32
CA CYS A 131 -14.77 -14.28 -6.30
C CYS A 131 -14.98 -12.88 -6.86
N PHE A 132 -14.91 -12.69 -8.18
CA PHE A 132 -14.94 -11.36 -8.79
C PHE A 132 -16.25 -10.62 -8.58
N ASP A 133 -17.40 -11.27 -8.72
CA ASP A 133 -18.71 -10.64 -8.49
C ASP A 133 -18.81 -10.06 -7.07
N ASP A 134 -18.27 -10.78 -6.10
CA ASP A 134 -18.23 -10.34 -4.71
C ASP A 134 -17.27 -9.16 -4.51
N LEU A 135 -16.12 -9.17 -5.17
CA LEU A 135 -15.16 -8.07 -5.13
C LEU A 135 -15.71 -6.83 -5.86
N GLU A 136 -16.36 -7.01 -7.01
CA GLU A 136 -17.03 -5.94 -7.74
C GLU A 136 -18.13 -5.27 -6.91
N TYR A 137 -18.89 -6.05 -6.14
CA TYR A 137 -19.85 -5.48 -5.19
C TYR A 137 -19.17 -4.51 -4.20
N PHE A 138 -17.97 -4.84 -3.70
CA PHE A 138 -17.24 -3.95 -2.80
C PHE A 138 -16.67 -2.72 -3.51
N ILE A 139 -16.32 -2.81 -4.78
CA ILE A 139 -15.89 -1.68 -5.60
C ILE A 139 -17.06 -0.72 -5.80
N ASP A 140 -18.18 -1.20 -6.32
CA ASP A 140 -19.31 -0.37 -6.73
C ASP A 140 -20.11 0.21 -5.56
N ARG A 141 -20.30 -0.58 -4.52
CA ARG A 141 -21.15 -0.20 -3.39
C ARG A 141 -20.39 0.38 -2.21
N ARG A 142 -19.11 0.13 -2.11
CA ARG A 142 -18.29 0.49 -0.94
C ARG A 142 -17.04 1.25 -1.30
N ASP A 143 -16.77 1.48 -2.57
CA ASP A 143 -15.63 2.24 -3.08
C ASP A 143 -14.29 1.73 -2.53
N SER A 144 -14.14 0.38 -2.52
CA SER A 144 -13.03 -0.29 -1.86
C SER A 144 -11.84 -0.50 -2.78
N THR A 145 -10.76 0.22 -2.56
CA THR A 145 -9.49 0.04 -3.27
C THR A 145 -8.85 -1.32 -2.98
N TYR A 146 -9.04 -1.88 -1.79
CA TYR A 146 -8.53 -3.23 -1.49
C TYR A 146 -9.17 -4.32 -2.35
N ALA A 147 -10.44 -4.15 -2.75
CA ALA A 147 -11.08 -5.06 -3.68
C ALA A 147 -10.49 -4.92 -5.09
N VAL A 148 -10.18 -3.70 -5.53
CA VAL A 148 -9.45 -3.45 -6.78
C VAL A 148 -8.08 -4.10 -6.74
N ILE A 149 -7.30 -3.88 -5.66
CA ILE A 149 -5.95 -4.45 -5.50
C ILE A 149 -5.99 -5.98 -5.49
N ALA A 150 -7.01 -6.60 -4.88
CA ALA A 150 -7.16 -8.05 -4.87
C ALA A 150 -7.35 -8.62 -6.31
N ILE A 151 -8.17 -7.97 -7.13
CA ILE A 151 -8.34 -8.36 -8.54
C ILE A 151 -7.07 -8.11 -9.33
N LEU A 152 -6.40 -6.99 -9.09
CA LEU A 152 -5.15 -6.60 -9.72
C LEU A 152 -4.03 -7.61 -9.51
N ALA A 153 -3.83 -8.03 -8.27
CA ALA A 153 -2.77 -8.96 -7.90
C ALA A 153 -2.88 -10.31 -8.63
N SER A 154 -4.08 -10.67 -9.08
CA SER A 154 -4.33 -11.93 -9.78
C SER A 154 -4.55 -11.75 -11.30
N HIS A 155 -5.12 -10.61 -11.70
CA HIS A 155 -5.49 -10.32 -13.09
C HIS A 155 -5.16 -8.86 -13.45
N PRO A 156 -3.88 -8.53 -13.58
CA PRO A 156 -3.42 -7.15 -13.80
C PRO A 156 -3.98 -6.51 -15.08
N GLU A 157 -4.27 -7.32 -16.12
CA GLU A 157 -4.86 -6.87 -17.39
C GLU A 157 -6.26 -6.28 -17.21
N ARG A 158 -6.97 -6.64 -16.15
CA ARG A 158 -8.31 -6.12 -15.83
C ARG A 158 -8.29 -4.89 -14.94
N ALA A 159 -7.16 -4.62 -14.34
CA ALA A 159 -6.94 -3.64 -13.31
C ALA A 159 -7.43 -2.24 -13.66
N ILE A 160 -7.00 -1.76 -14.79
CA ILE A 160 -7.28 -0.40 -15.25
C ILE A 160 -8.79 -0.15 -15.27
N ARG A 161 -9.57 -1.12 -15.75
CA ARG A 161 -11.03 -1.02 -15.79
C ARG A 161 -11.67 -0.84 -14.41
N TYR A 162 -11.12 -1.48 -13.38
CA TYR A 162 -11.68 -1.36 -12.02
C TYR A 162 -11.28 -0.07 -11.33
N CYS A 163 -10.11 0.49 -11.63
CA CYS A 163 -9.71 1.79 -11.11
C CYS A 163 -10.64 2.92 -11.54
N THR A 164 -11.23 2.83 -12.76
CA THR A 164 -12.20 3.84 -13.23
C THR A 164 -13.55 3.79 -12.52
N ARG A 165 -13.87 2.68 -11.86
CA ARG A 165 -15.15 2.50 -11.12
C ARG A 165 -15.10 3.09 -9.71
N LEU A 166 -13.91 3.39 -9.18
CA LEU A 166 -13.77 4.08 -7.89
C LEU A 166 -14.22 5.52 -8.01
N ARG A 167 -15.09 5.95 -7.08
CA ARG A 167 -15.67 7.31 -7.07
C ARG A 167 -14.78 8.31 -6.34
N ARG A 168 -13.97 7.80 -5.39
CA ARG A 168 -13.05 8.63 -4.64
C ARG A 168 -11.68 8.68 -5.32
N GLU A 169 -10.98 9.74 -5.06
CA GLU A 169 -9.58 9.88 -5.44
C GLU A 169 -8.70 8.86 -4.69
N LEU A 170 -7.77 8.24 -5.40
CA LEU A 170 -6.79 7.33 -4.82
C LEU A 170 -5.77 8.13 -3.99
N SER A 171 -5.46 7.64 -2.81
CA SER A 171 -4.34 8.16 -2.04
C SER A 171 -3.01 7.80 -2.70
N HIS A 172 -1.97 8.59 -2.45
CA HIS A 172 -0.63 8.31 -2.96
C HIS A 172 -0.13 6.89 -2.65
N TYR A 173 -0.45 6.36 -1.47
CA TYR A 173 -0.10 5.00 -1.08
C TYR A 173 -0.82 3.93 -1.93
N GLU A 174 -2.11 4.15 -2.22
CA GLU A 174 -2.88 3.22 -3.06
C GLU A 174 -2.40 3.25 -4.51
N VAL A 175 -2.11 4.44 -5.04
CA VAL A 175 -1.50 4.61 -6.37
C VAL A 175 -0.16 3.86 -6.45
N ALA A 176 0.69 4.00 -5.42
CA ALA A 176 1.98 3.32 -5.36
C ALA A 176 1.83 1.79 -5.39
N ILE A 177 0.90 1.23 -4.61
CA ILE A 177 0.65 -0.22 -4.60
C ILE A 177 0.14 -0.69 -5.96
N ILE A 178 -0.81 0.02 -6.56
CA ILE A 178 -1.37 -0.33 -7.87
C ILE A 178 -0.29 -0.31 -8.93
N ALA A 179 0.51 0.75 -8.99
CA ALA A 179 1.60 0.88 -9.96
C ALA A 179 2.66 -0.22 -9.78
N GLU A 180 3.01 -0.56 -8.53
CA GLU A 180 3.98 -1.61 -8.24
C GLU A 180 3.47 -3.00 -8.65
N ILE A 181 2.20 -3.31 -8.42
CA ILE A 181 1.59 -4.56 -8.89
C ILE A 181 1.64 -4.64 -10.42
N LEU A 182 1.27 -3.56 -11.13
CA LEU A 182 1.35 -3.49 -12.58
C LEU A 182 2.78 -3.71 -13.09
N ARG A 183 3.77 -3.13 -12.41
CA ARG A 183 5.20 -3.29 -12.75
C ARG A 183 5.67 -4.74 -12.56
N ILE A 184 5.32 -5.37 -11.45
CA ILE A 184 5.76 -6.74 -11.11
C ILE A 184 5.18 -7.76 -12.09
N HIS A 185 3.93 -7.61 -12.47
CA HIS A 185 3.27 -8.55 -13.40
C HIS A 185 3.66 -8.32 -14.87
N GLY A 186 4.63 -7.44 -15.14
CA GLY A 186 5.23 -7.30 -16.48
C GLY A 186 4.27 -6.85 -17.57
N ALA A 187 3.06 -6.41 -17.21
CA ALA A 187 2.18 -5.76 -18.17
C ALA A 187 2.90 -4.49 -18.63
N PRO A 188 3.28 -4.37 -19.92
CA PRO A 188 3.83 -3.11 -20.42
C PRO A 188 2.70 -2.08 -20.31
N VAL A 189 2.68 -1.38 -19.19
CA VAL A 189 1.67 -0.35 -18.96
C VAL A 189 2.09 0.83 -19.80
N ALA A 190 1.45 0.96 -20.96
CA ALA A 190 1.59 2.16 -21.75
C ALA A 190 1.08 3.33 -20.90
N TYR A 191 2.01 4.12 -20.34
CA TYR A 191 1.68 5.29 -19.51
C TYR A 191 0.89 6.36 -20.28
N THR A 192 1.09 6.44 -21.60
CA THR A 192 0.42 7.43 -22.46
C THR A 192 -1.12 7.36 -22.37
N PRO A 193 -1.78 6.19 -22.51
CA PRO A 193 -3.23 6.12 -22.34
C PRO A 193 -3.69 6.46 -20.92
N LEU A 194 -2.87 6.20 -19.91
CA LEU A 194 -3.19 6.55 -18.53
C LEU A 194 -3.16 8.06 -18.32
N LEU A 195 -2.11 8.75 -18.80
CA LEU A 195 -1.97 10.19 -18.69
C LEU A 195 -3.02 10.95 -19.51
N GLN A 196 -3.45 10.40 -20.65
CA GLN A 196 -4.47 11.00 -21.53
C GLN A 196 -5.90 10.64 -21.13
N SER A 197 -6.09 9.81 -20.12
CA SER A 197 -7.42 9.43 -19.65
C SER A 197 -8.18 10.63 -19.06
N GLU A 198 -9.49 10.66 -19.23
CA GLU A 198 -10.37 11.59 -18.53
C GLU A 198 -10.55 11.25 -17.04
N ASN A 199 -10.17 10.01 -16.65
CA ASN A 199 -10.29 9.55 -15.27
C ASN A 199 -9.05 9.93 -14.45
N GLU A 200 -9.27 10.72 -13.41
CA GLU A 200 -8.21 11.27 -12.55
C GLU A 200 -7.38 10.18 -11.84
N ASN A 201 -8.00 9.07 -11.43
CA ASN A 201 -7.29 7.96 -10.81
C ASN A 201 -6.31 7.30 -11.77
N LEU A 202 -6.67 7.18 -13.05
CA LEU A 202 -5.75 6.67 -14.07
C LEU A 202 -4.62 7.64 -14.35
N GLN A 203 -4.90 8.95 -14.40
CA GLN A 203 -3.85 9.97 -14.53
C GLN A 203 -2.86 9.89 -13.36
N LEU A 204 -3.33 9.76 -12.11
CA LEU A 204 -2.46 9.61 -10.94
C LEU A 204 -1.57 8.36 -11.02
N ILE A 205 -2.12 7.23 -11.47
CA ILE A 205 -1.34 6.00 -11.67
C ILE A 205 -0.29 6.22 -12.77
N GLY A 206 -0.66 6.80 -13.89
CA GLY A 206 0.24 7.11 -14.99
C GLY A 206 1.39 8.05 -14.58
N ILE A 207 1.07 9.12 -13.85
CA ILE A 207 2.06 10.06 -13.31
C ILE A 207 3.04 9.34 -12.38
N TYR A 208 2.54 8.48 -11.49
CA TYR A 208 3.39 7.75 -10.56
C TYR A 208 4.36 6.81 -11.29
N ILE A 209 3.88 6.09 -12.31
CA ILE A 209 4.72 5.20 -13.12
C ILE A 209 5.83 6.00 -13.81
N VAL A 210 5.48 7.12 -14.43
CA VAL A 210 6.42 8.02 -15.11
C VAL A 210 7.45 8.58 -14.15
N GLU A 211 7.03 8.99 -12.95
CA GLU A 211 7.93 9.49 -11.89
C GLU A 211 8.93 8.41 -11.45
N GLN A 212 8.46 7.18 -11.17
CA GLN A 212 9.30 6.08 -10.69
C GLN A 212 10.30 5.59 -11.74
N LEU A 213 9.94 5.64 -13.00
CA LEU A 213 10.79 5.20 -14.12
C LEU A 213 11.59 6.35 -14.73
N SER A 214 11.42 7.58 -14.22
CA SER A 214 12.07 8.81 -14.74
C SER A 214 11.94 8.96 -16.27
N MET A 215 10.71 8.77 -16.79
CA MET A 215 10.45 8.74 -18.23
C MET A 215 10.39 10.15 -18.81
N VAL A 216 11.48 10.59 -19.40
CA VAL A 216 11.62 11.95 -20.02
C VAL A 216 10.61 12.16 -21.14
N ASP A 217 10.32 11.13 -21.94
CA ASP A 217 9.39 11.21 -23.07
C ASP A 217 7.94 11.57 -22.67
N ALA A 218 7.59 11.43 -21.39
CA ALA A 218 6.29 11.79 -20.85
C ALA A 218 6.15 13.28 -20.52
N GLU A 219 7.24 14.06 -20.58
CA GLU A 219 7.27 15.48 -20.20
C GLU A 219 6.15 16.33 -20.85
N PRO A 220 5.88 16.25 -22.17
CA PRO A 220 4.83 17.05 -22.77
C PRO A 220 3.43 16.75 -22.20
N LEU A 221 3.16 15.47 -21.85
CA LEU A 221 1.91 15.06 -21.25
C LEU A 221 1.81 15.55 -19.80
N LEU A 222 2.89 15.47 -19.02
CA LEU A 222 2.93 16.01 -17.66
C LEU A 222 2.69 17.52 -17.65
N HIS A 223 3.27 18.26 -18.61
CA HIS A 223 3.01 19.70 -18.75
C HIS A 223 1.53 20.00 -19.03
N SER A 224 0.85 19.21 -19.85
CA SER A 224 -0.59 19.38 -20.11
C SER A 224 -1.41 19.18 -18.84
N LEU A 225 -1.02 18.22 -17.97
CA LEU A 225 -1.68 17.91 -16.71
C LEU A 225 -1.50 18.99 -15.63
N LEU A 226 -0.56 19.90 -15.74
CA LEU A 226 -0.44 21.07 -14.84
C LEU A 226 -1.68 21.96 -14.91
N SER A 227 -2.41 21.97 -16.02
CA SER A 227 -3.64 22.70 -16.21
C SER A 227 -4.88 21.91 -15.76
N SER A 228 -4.74 20.70 -15.24
CA SER A 228 -5.86 19.87 -14.78
C SER A 228 -6.73 20.63 -13.78
N PRO A 229 -8.06 20.54 -13.87
CA PRO A 229 -8.95 21.08 -12.84
C PRO A 229 -8.76 20.41 -11.49
N ASN A 230 -8.36 19.12 -11.48
CA ASN A 230 -8.02 18.39 -10.28
C ASN A 230 -6.64 18.80 -9.77
N LEU A 231 -6.62 19.43 -8.58
CA LEU A 231 -5.40 19.94 -7.97
C LEU A 231 -4.40 18.81 -7.60
N ALA A 232 -4.88 17.62 -7.25
CA ALA A 232 -4.01 16.49 -6.95
C ALA A 232 -3.26 16.03 -8.19
N VAL A 233 -3.96 15.87 -9.32
CA VAL A 233 -3.35 15.52 -10.61
C VAL A 233 -2.28 16.55 -10.99
N ALA A 234 -2.63 17.85 -10.94
CA ALA A 234 -1.69 18.92 -11.28
C ALA A 234 -0.46 18.95 -10.35
N THR A 235 -0.68 18.72 -9.04
CA THR A 235 0.40 18.68 -8.04
C THR A 235 1.35 17.50 -8.26
N HIS A 236 0.78 16.32 -8.54
CA HIS A 236 1.58 15.11 -8.81
C HIS A 236 2.33 15.21 -10.15
N ALA A 237 1.71 15.80 -11.19
CA ALA A 237 2.38 16.04 -12.46
C ALA A 237 3.59 16.99 -12.29
N LEU A 238 3.41 18.07 -11.51
CA LEU A 238 4.51 18.98 -11.21
C LEU A 238 5.64 18.27 -10.43
N ARG A 239 5.29 17.41 -9.48
CA ARG A 239 6.26 16.61 -8.72
C ARG A 239 7.06 15.66 -9.62
N ALA A 240 6.38 14.98 -10.55
CA ALA A 240 7.03 14.11 -11.52
C ALA A 240 8.01 14.87 -12.42
N LEU A 241 7.62 16.06 -12.91
CA LEU A 241 8.52 16.94 -13.66
C LEU A 241 9.75 17.33 -12.85
N CYS A 242 9.59 17.65 -11.56
CA CYS A 242 10.72 17.91 -10.68
C CYS A 242 11.68 16.74 -10.59
N THR A 243 11.14 15.54 -10.44
CA THR A 243 11.94 14.32 -10.31
C THR A 243 12.71 14.01 -11.58
N ILE A 244 12.10 14.25 -12.75
CA ILE A 244 12.71 13.99 -14.06
C ILE A 244 13.81 15.01 -14.39
N HIS A 245 13.57 16.30 -14.17
CA HIS A 245 14.48 17.37 -14.60
C HIS A 245 15.31 17.98 -13.47
N GLY A 246 14.96 17.74 -12.22
CA GLY A 246 15.59 18.39 -11.06
C GLY A 246 15.29 19.89 -10.96
N GLU A 247 14.56 20.47 -11.92
CA GLU A 247 14.17 21.88 -11.98
C GLU A 247 12.69 22.04 -12.29
N LEU A 248 12.08 23.05 -11.72
CA LEU A 248 10.68 23.38 -11.92
C LEU A 248 10.56 24.68 -12.73
N PRO A 249 9.65 24.72 -13.73
CA PRO A 249 9.36 25.97 -14.42
C PRO A 249 8.66 26.97 -13.48
N PRO A 250 9.29 28.13 -13.17
CA PRO A 250 8.83 29.05 -12.12
C PRO A 250 7.38 29.55 -12.30
N HIS A 251 6.99 29.80 -13.55
CA HIS A 251 5.64 30.28 -13.88
C HIS A 251 4.54 29.23 -13.65
N SER A 252 4.83 27.96 -13.90
CA SER A 252 3.88 26.85 -13.67
C SER A 252 3.64 26.65 -12.18
N ILE A 253 4.67 26.82 -11.34
CA ILE A 253 4.58 26.72 -9.90
C ILE A 253 3.72 27.85 -9.34
N ALA A 254 4.00 29.10 -9.72
CA ALA A 254 3.23 30.24 -9.23
C ALA A 254 1.74 30.09 -9.54
N ALA A 255 1.39 29.67 -10.77
CA ALA A 255 0.02 29.43 -11.18
C ALA A 255 -0.64 28.29 -10.36
N LEU A 256 0.08 27.20 -10.08
CA LEU A 256 -0.43 26.09 -9.29
C LEU A 256 -0.57 26.47 -7.82
N MET A 257 0.43 27.14 -7.24
CA MET A 257 0.39 27.58 -5.83
C MET A 257 -0.75 28.58 -5.58
N ALA A 258 -1.10 29.43 -6.55
CA ALA A 258 -2.24 30.35 -6.43
C ALA A 258 -3.59 29.61 -6.28
N ARG A 259 -3.70 28.36 -6.74
CA ARG A 259 -4.89 27.50 -6.61
C ARG A 259 -4.94 26.70 -5.31
N MET A 260 -3.85 26.66 -4.56
CA MET A 260 -3.72 25.85 -3.34
C MET A 260 -4.19 26.61 -2.10
N THR A 261 -4.81 25.91 -1.17
CA THR A 261 -4.99 26.40 0.21
C THR A 261 -3.65 26.51 0.93
N PRO A 262 -3.53 27.30 2.00
CA PRO A 262 -2.28 27.41 2.76
C PRO A 262 -1.71 26.06 3.21
N SER A 263 -2.57 25.14 3.68
CA SER A 263 -2.16 23.80 4.11
C SER A 263 -1.65 22.91 2.95
N GLN A 264 -2.30 22.99 1.77
CA GLN A 264 -1.85 22.27 0.57
C GLN A 264 -0.52 22.83 0.06
N ARG A 265 -0.36 24.16 0.09
CA ARG A 265 0.88 24.85 -0.28
C ARG A 265 2.04 24.45 0.61
N ASP A 266 1.83 24.40 1.95
CA ASP A 266 2.84 23.95 2.91
C ASP A 266 3.22 22.47 2.70
N SER A 267 2.25 21.61 2.42
CA SER A 267 2.50 20.19 2.08
C SER A 267 3.26 20.02 0.77
N PHE A 268 2.90 20.78 -0.26
CA PHE A 268 3.58 20.79 -1.56
C PHE A 268 5.03 21.24 -1.42
N VAL A 269 5.27 22.37 -0.73
CA VAL A 269 6.61 22.91 -0.48
C VAL A 269 7.47 21.91 0.27
N ARG A 270 6.95 21.27 1.34
CA ARG A 270 7.68 20.22 2.06
C ARG A 270 8.09 19.06 1.15
N HIS A 271 7.18 18.64 0.27
CA HIS A 271 7.45 17.54 -0.64
C HIS A 271 8.45 17.91 -1.73
N ALA A 272 8.34 19.11 -2.31
CA ALA A 272 9.29 19.63 -3.28
C ALA A 272 10.72 19.72 -2.71
N ILE A 273 10.87 20.11 -1.43
CA ILE A 273 12.16 20.09 -0.74
C ILE A 273 12.73 18.67 -0.60
N GLN A 274 11.88 17.68 -0.34
CA GLN A 274 12.31 16.29 -0.18
C GLN A 274 12.74 15.66 -1.51
N SER A 275 12.13 16.07 -2.60
CA SER A 275 12.38 15.52 -3.95
C SER A 275 13.50 16.25 -4.70
N CYS A 276 13.68 17.54 -4.44
CA CYS A 276 14.71 18.36 -5.11
C CYS A 276 15.97 18.45 -4.26
N TYR A 277 17.00 17.69 -4.62
CA TYR A 277 18.28 17.63 -3.91
C TYR A 277 19.12 18.92 -3.97
N THR A 278 18.77 19.92 -4.79
CA THR A 278 19.58 21.11 -4.97
C THR A 278 18.84 22.40 -4.59
N PRO A 279 19.43 23.24 -3.71
CA PRO A 279 18.85 24.53 -3.31
C PRO A 279 18.70 25.55 -4.43
N ARG A 280 19.37 25.35 -5.58
CA ARG A 280 19.36 26.29 -6.72
C ARG A 280 18.10 26.21 -7.58
N SER A 281 17.44 25.05 -7.61
CA SER A 281 16.21 24.84 -8.39
C SER A 281 14.96 25.43 -7.73
N CYS A 282 15.07 25.94 -6.51
CA CYS A 282 13.96 26.43 -5.73
C CYS A 282 13.91 27.98 -5.66
N SER A 283 14.29 28.69 -6.70
CA SER A 283 14.05 30.14 -6.82
C SER A 283 12.57 30.40 -7.16
N PHE A 284 11.67 29.88 -6.32
CA PHE A 284 10.27 30.21 -6.41
C PHE A 284 10.02 31.65 -5.99
N THR A 285 9.02 32.28 -6.55
CA THR A 285 8.41 33.48 -5.97
C THR A 285 7.64 33.08 -4.69
N LEU A 286 8.40 32.70 -3.69
CA LEU A 286 7.88 32.44 -2.36
C LEU A 286 7.66 33.78 -1.65
N ASN A 287 6.60 33.89 -0.85
CA ASN A 287 6.48 35.01 0.08
C ASN A 287 7.59 34.92 1.15
N ALA A 288 7.82 35.98 1.90
CA ALA A 288 8.90 36.03 2.88
C ALA A 288 8.82 34.94 3.96
N GLU A 289 7.61 34.54 4.39
CA GLU A 289 7.39 33.47 5.37
C GLU A 289 7.69 32.09 4.79
N GLU A 290 7.22 31.83 3.56
CA GLU A 290 7.51 30.60 2.83
C GLU A 290 9.01 30.46 2.58
N GLN A 291 9.70 31.55 2.23
CA GLN A 291 11.14 31.59 2.00
C GLN A 291 11.92 31.30 3.28
N HIS A 292 11.47 31.87 4.42
CA HIS A 292 12.08 31.62 5.72
C HIS A 292 11.87 30.15 6.15
N TYR A 293 10.66 29.62 5.99
CA TYR A 293 10.35 28.20 6.28
C TYR A 293 11.19 27.26 5.43
N PHE A 294 11.32 27.54 4.13
CA PHE A 294 12.11 26.79 3.18
C PHE A 294 13.58 26.75 3.59
N THR A 295 14.15 27.92 3.89
CA THR A 295 15.55 28.05 4.31
C THR A 295 15.84 27.32 5.61
N ALA A 296 14.94 27.43 6.59
CA ALA A 296 15.05 26.72 7.87
C ALA A 296 15.01 25.19 7.70
N LYS A 297 14.13 24.68 6.83
CA LYS A 297 14.03 23.24 6.54
C LYS A 297 15.25 22.70 5.78
N ILE A 298 15.75 23.42 4.76
CA ILE A 298 16.98 23.02 4.06
C ILE A 298 18.15 22.96 5.04
N ASN A 299 18.28 23.94 5.92
CA ASN A 299 19.36 23.95 6.89
C ASN A 299 19.21 22.78 7.89
N SER A 300 18.00 22.45 8.33
CA SER A 300 17.75 21.29 9.21
C SER A 300 18.07 19.96 8.54
N TYR A 301 17.85 19.85 7.22
CA TYR A 301 18.18 18.65 6.43
C TYR A 301 19.70 18.54 6.22
N LYS A 302 20.38 19.64 5.90
CA LYS A 302 21.86 19.64 5.80
C LYS A 302 22.53 19.24 7.10
N CYS A 303 22.03 19.68 8.25
CA CYS A 303 22.54 19.27 9.56
C CYS A 303 22.36 17.76 9.79
N ARG A 304 21.26 17.15 9.35
CA ARG A 304 21.03 15.70 9.50
C ARG A 304 21.91 14.83 8.61
N ILE A 305 22.23 15.30 7.39
CA ILE A 305 23.12 14.58 6.46
C ILE A 305 24.58 14.66 6.89
N LEU A 306 24.97 15.75 7.57
CA LEU A 306 26.34 15.94 8.05
C LEU A 306 26.60 15.26 9.43
N CYS A 307 25.54 14.82 10.12
CA CYS A 307 25.64 14.16 11.43
C CYS A 307 25.44 12.62 11.35
N ASN A 308 25.21 12.05 10.18
CA ASN A 308 25.24 10.60 9.91
C ASN A 308 26.41 10.26 8.97
#